data_f972a0a0d81101cf5094110f9eaff873
#
_entry.id   f972a0a0d81101cf5094110f9eaff873
#
_cell.length_a   1.000
_cell.length_b   1.000
_cell.length_c   1.000
_cell.angle_alpha   90.00
_cell.angle_beta   90.00
_cell.angle_gamma   90.00
#
_symmetry.space_group_name_H-M   'P 1'
#
loop_
_entity.id
_entity.type
_entity.pdbx_description
1 polymer ?
#
loop_
_entity_poly.entity_id
_entity_poly.type
_entity_poly.pdbx_seq_one_letter_code
_entity_poly.pdbx_strand_id
1 'polypeptide(L)'
;RTVVLSGDERAKVEALAREIRLDEWHGALLPADKLTALEGLIAAGRHTAYVGDGVNDAPVLARAHVGLAMGAEGTDAAVDTADAVLATDDLRRVPEALRIARRTRRLVWTNVALAVGIKLAVLVLSAFGLAGMWAAVFADTGVVLLCVAVVLLARFPAGAAQPADCEGEMRSESAEKS
;
A
#
# COMPACT_ATOMS: atom_id res chain seq x y z
N ARG A 1 -3.71 -13.15 -9.13
CA ARG A 1 -5.04 -13.45 -9.68
C ARG A 1 -5.95 -12.28 -9.38
N THR A 2 -6.74 -11.85 -10.36
CA THR A 2 -7.65 -10.71 -10.27
C THR A 2 -9.08 -11.22 -10.32
N VAL A 3 -9.92 -10.76 -9.35
CA VAL A 3 -11.33 -11.10 -9.24
C VAL A 3 -12.14 -9.81 -9.20
N VAL A 4 -13.23 -9.72 -9.96
CA VAL A 4 -14.17 -8.59 -9.91
C VAL A 4 -15.45 -9.05 -9.24
N LEU A 5 -15.88 -8.28 -8.21
CA LEU A 5 -17.14 -8.46 -7.51
C LEU A 5 -18.00 -7.19 -7.75
N SER A 6 -18.99 -7.27 -8.62
CA SER A 6 -19.83 -6.13 -8.99
C SER A 6 -21.30 -6.36 -8.69
N GLY A 7 -22.00 -5.28 -8.32
CA GLY A 7 -23.45 -5.25 -8.23
C GLY A 7 -24.14 -5.07 -9.58
N ASP A 8 -23.39 -4.77 -10.64
CA ASP A 8 -23.92 -4.57 -11.97
C ASP A 8 -24.45 -5.84 -12.60
N GLU A 9 -25.28 -5.66 -13.63
CA GLU A 9 -25.87 -6.74 -14.40
C GLU A 9 -24.82 -7.72 -14.91
N ARG A 10 -25.04 -9.00 -14.69
CA ARG A 10 -24.13 -10.08 -15.02
C ARG A 10 -23.56 -10.02 -16.44
N ALA A 11 -24.41 -9.68 -17.42
CA ALA A 11 -24.00 -9.57 -18.83
C ALA A 11 -22.95 -8.47 -19.06
N LYS A 12 -23.07 -7.33 -18.35
CA LYS A 12 -22.10 -6.23 -18.43
C LYS A 12 -20.77 -6.60 -17.81
N VAL A 13 -20.81 -7.24 -16.65
CA VAL A 13 -19.58 -7.68 -15.96
C VAL A 13 -18.86 -8.77 -16.75
N GLU A 14 -19.63 -9.67 -17.39
CA GLU A 14 -19.06 -10.71 -18.26
C GLU A 14 -18.37 -10.11 -19.50
N ALA A 15 -19.00 -9.13 -20.15
CA ALA A 15 -18.41 -8.44 -21.29
C ALA A 15 -17.08 -7.76 -20.93
N LEU A 16 -17.07 -7.02 -19.82
CA LEU A 16 -15.87 -6.39 -19.29
C LEU A 16 -14.78 -7.42 -18.94
N ALA A 17 -15.17 -8.51 -18.28
CA ALA A 17 -14.25 -9.56 -17.87
C ALA A 17 -13.54 -10.20 -19.05
N ARG A 18 -14.25 -10.39 -20.15
CA ARG A 18 -13.67 -10.90 -21.41
C ARG A 18 -12.72 -9.91 -22.07
N GLU A 19 -13.08 -8.62 -22.09
CA GLU A 19 -12.28 -7.55 -22.67
C GLU A 19 -10.92 -7.40 -21.96
N ILE A 20 -10.93 -7.35 -20.63
CA ILE A 20 -9.71 -7.16 -19.82
C ILE A 20 -9.07 -8.48 -19.35
N ARG A 21 -9.59 -9.62 -19.79
CA ARG A 21 -9.07 -10.95 -19.48
C ARG A 21 -8.94 -11.23 -17.99
N LEU A 22 -10.03 -11.03 -17.24
CA LEU A 22 -10.05 -11.34 -15.81
C LEU A 22 -9.96 -12.84 -15.55
N ASP A 23 -9.34 -13.20 -14.44
CA ASP A 23 -9.23 -14.60 -14.00
C ASP A 23 -10.58 -15.14 -13.48
N GLU A 24 -11.36 -14.26 -12.82
CA GLU A 24 -12.63 -14.61 -12.17
C GLU A 24 -13.51 -13.36 -12.04
N TRP A 25 -14.80 -13.50 -12.16
CA TRP A 25 -15.74 -12.41 -12.04
C TRP A 25 -17.10 -12.88 -11.51
N HIS A 26 -17.76 -12.00 -10.75
CA HIS A 26 -19.10 -12.21 -10.23
C HIS A 26 -19.90 -10.91 -10.42
N GLY A 27 -21.05 -11.02 -11.07
CA GLY A 27 -21.97 -9.90 -11.31
C GLY A 27 -23.30 -10.09 -10.59
N ALA A 28 -24.07 -9.01 -10.51
CA ALA A 28 -25.37 -8.95 -9.84
C ALA A 28 -25.31 -9.32 -8.34
N LEU A 29 -24.21 -8.94 -7.67
CA LEU A 29 -24.00 -9.22 -6.26
C LEU A 29 -24.61 -8.09 -5.38
N LEU A 30 -25.32 -8.49 -4.34
CA LEU A 30 -25.64 -7.60 -3.23
C LEU A 30 -24.42 -7.38 -2.33
N PRO A 31 -24.38 -6.35 -1.49
CA PRO A 31 -23.25 -6.11 -0.58
C PRO A 31 -22.92 -7.32 0.32
N ALA A 32 -23.93 -8.06 0.78
CA ALA A 32 -23.75 -9.28 1.57
C ALA A 32 -23.13 -10.42 0.75
N ASP A 33 -23.44 -10.52 -0.55
CA ASP A 33 -22.90 -11.54 -1.41
C ASP A 33 -21.43 -11.29 -1.72
N LYS A 34 -21.03 -10.01 -1.85
CA LYS A 34 -19.62 -9.63 -2.01
C LYS A 34 -18.79 -10.06 -0.81
N LEU A 35 -19.33 -9.87 0.41
CA LEU A 35 -18.69 -10.31 1.64
C LEU A 35 -18.53 -11.83 1.67
N THR A 36 -19.58 -12.56 1.35
CA THR A 36 -19.58 -14.03 1.30
C THR A 36 -18.56 -14.55 0.26
N ALA A 37 -18.50 -13.92 -0.92
CA ALA A 37 -17.52 -14.27 -1.96
C ALA A 37 -16.08 -14.03 -1.48
N LEU A 38 -15.81 -12.91 -0.81
CA LEU A 38 -14.51 -12.64 -0.21
C LEU A 38 -14.14 -13.66 0.86
N GLU A 39 -15.07 -14.00 1.75
CA GLU A 39 -14.86 -15.00 2.80
C GLU A 39 -14.56 -16.39 2.21
N GLY A 40 -15.22 -16.74 1.11
CA GLY A 40 -14.91 -17.96 0.37
C GLY A 40 -13.45 -17.98 -0.14
N LEU A 41 -12.94 -16.85 -0.64
CA LEU A 41 -11.55 -16.73 -1.05
C LEU A 41 -10.58 -16.86 0.12
N ILE A 42 -10.91 -16.24 1.25
CA ILE A 42 -10.11 -16.32 2.49
C ILE A 42 -10.10 -17.75 3.03
N ALA A 43 -11.25 -18.42 3.07
CA ALA A 43 -11.38 -19.80 3.52
C ALA A 43 -10.60 -20.79 2.65
N ALA A 44 -10.42 -20.47 1.35
CA ALA A 44 -9.56 -21.20 0.43
C ALA A 44 -8.05 -20.93 0.66
N GLY A 45 -7.68 -20.24 1.75
CA GLY A 45 -6.29 -19.94 2.11
C GLY A 45 -5.63 -18.83 1.28
N ARG A 46 -6.42 -18.00 0.59
CA ARG A 46 -5.90 -16.92 -0.25
C ARG A 46 -5.72 -15.64 0.57
N HIS A 47 -4.56 -15.02 0.45
CA HIS A 47 -4.37 -13.64 0.92
C HIS A 47 -5.01 -12.68 -0.06
N THR A 48 -6.00 -11.91 0.41
CA THR A 48 -6.84 -11.06 -0.41
C THR A 48 -6.53 -9.58 -0.14
N ALA A 49 -6.42 -8.80 -1.21
CA ALA A 49 -6.53 -7.35 -1.17
C ALA A 49 -7.85 -6.98 -1.85
N TYR A 50 -8.65 -6.16 -1.20
CA TYR A 50 -9.90 -5.65 -1.74
C TYR A 50 -9.78 -4.17 -2.04
N VAL A 51 -10.27 -3.76 -3.20
CA VAL A 51 -10.29 -2.36 -3.64
C VAL A 51 -11.73 -1.96 -3.89
N GLY A 52 -12.21 -0.94 -3.23
CA GLY A 52 -13.58 -0.45 -3.35
C GLY A 52 -13.72 1.04 -3.06
N ASP A 53 -14.90 1.60 -3.32
CA ASP A 53 -15.21 3.01 -3.07
C ASP A 53 -15.46 3.32 -1.57
N GLY A 54 -15.62 2.30 -0.76
CA GLY A 54 -15.79 2.41 0.68
C GLY A 54 -17.20 2.79 1.14
N VAL A 55 -18.09 3.23 0.27
CA VAL A 55 -19.45 3.65 0.65
C VAL A 55 -20.32 2.43 0.96
N ASN A 56 -20.38 1.50 0.02
CA ASN A 56 -21.19 0.29 0.14
C ASN A 56 -20.35 -0.95 0.51
N ASP A 57 -19.04 -0.86 0.36
CA ASP A 57 -18.11 -1.97 0.49
C ASP A 57 -17.31 -1.94 1.81
N ALA A 58 -17.63 -1.02 2.75
CA ALA A 58 -16.95 -0.92 4.04
C ALA A 58 -16.84 -2.26 4.79
N PRO A 59 -17.89 -3.10 4.90
CA PRO A 59 -17.77 -4.41 5.55
C PRO A 59 -16.81 -5.37 4.82
N VAL A 60 -16.72 -5.25 3.49
CA VAL A 60 -15.85 -6.08 2.66
C VAL A 60 -14.40 -5.62 2.78
N LEU A 61 -14.17 -4.30 2.82
CA LEU A 61 -12.86 -3.70 3.08
C LEU A 61 -12.31 -4.12 4.44
N ALA A 62 -13.13 -4.02 5.51
CA ALA A 62 -12.75 -4.44 6.86
C ALA A 62 -12.42 -5.93 6.97
N ARG A 63 -13.04 -6.76 6.14
CA ARG A 63 -12.86 -8.22 6.20
C ARG A 63 -11.69 -8.73 5.37
N ALA A 64 -11.24 -7.96 4.39
CA ALA A 64 -10.08 -8.31 3.56
C ALA A 64 -8.78 -8.34 4.39
N HIS A 65 -7.75 -9.03 3.92
CA HIS A 65 -6.42 -8.94 4.55
C HIS A 65 -5.77 -7.58 4.34
N VAL A 66 -6.11 -6.90 3.24
CA VAL A 66 -5.74 -5.52 2.95
C VAL A 66 -6.93 -4.86 2.26
N GLY A 67 -7.51 -3.86 2.89
CA GLY A 67 -8.58 -3.02 2.34
C GLY A 67 -8.00 -1.72 1.77
N LEU A 68 -8.28 -1.44 0.49
CA LEU A 68 -7.88 -0.22 -0.19
C LEU A 68 -9.15 0.55 -0.58
N ALA A 69 -9.41 1.69 0.06
CA ALA A 69 -10.48 2.58 -0.35
C ALA A 69 -10.00 3.51 -1.46
N MET A 70 -10.89 3.79 -2.43
CA MET A 70 -10.64 4.71 -3.53
C MET A 70 -11.62 5.87 -3.45
N GLY A 71 -11.19 7.06 -3.87
CA GLY A 71 -12.01 8.25 -3.97
C GLY A 71 -11.40 9.47 -3.29
N ALA A 72 -11.46 10.62 -3.97
CA ALA A 72 -10.99 11.91 -3.43
C ALA A 72 -11.86 12.40 -2.26
N GLU A 73 -13.11 11.94 -2.18
CA GLU A 73 -14.07 12.22 -1.12
C GLU A 73 -14.37 10.95 -0.30
N GLY A 74 -13.32 10.17 0.02
CA GLY A 74 -13.49 8.99 0.88
C GLY A 74 -14.39 9.36 2.05
N THR A 75 -15.59 8.76 2.12
CA THR A 75 -16.46 8.97 3.27
C THR A 75 -15.67 8.64 4.52
N ASP A 76 -15.86 9.40 5.60
CA ASP A 76 -15.16 9.16 6.87
C ASP A 76 -15.18 7.67 7.24
N ALA A 77 -16.27 6.98 6.93
CA ALA A 77 -16.42 5.54 7.14
C ALA A 77 -15.44 4.68 6.30
N ALA A 78 -15.09 5.08 5.09
CA ALA A 78 -14.13 4.36 4.25
C ALA A 78 -12.70 4.56 4.74
N VAL A 79 -12.39 5.79 5.18
CA VAL A 79 -11.08 6.14 5.75
C VAL A 79 -10.84 5.37 7.05
N ASP A 80 -11.86 5.25 7.89
CA ASP A 80 -11.78 4.54 9.17
C ASP A 80 -11.69 3.02 9.03
N THR A 81 -12.13 2.47 7.89
CA THR A 81 -12.24 1.03 7.69
C THR A 81 -11.14 0.44 6.81
N ALA A 82 -10.55 1.25 5.92
CA ALA A 82 -9.53 0.80 4.98
C ALA A 82 -8.12 0.88 5.58
N ASP A 83 -7.26 -0.07 5.22
CA ASP A 83 -5.83 -0.05 5.59
C ASP A 83 -5.07 1.05 4.85
N ALA A 84 -5.51 1.42 3.64
CA ALA A 84 -4.98 2.55 2.89
C ALA A 84 -6.05 3.18 2.00
N VAL A 85 -5.92 4.49 1.80
CA VAL A 85 -6.82 5.29 0.95
C VAL A 85 -6.05 5.82 -0.24
N LEU A 86 -6.58 5.58 -1.43
CA LEU A 86 -6.11 6.17 -2.68
C LEU A 86 -6.91 7.44 -2.94
N ALA A 87 -6.25 8.59 -2.92
CA ALA A 87 -6.88 9.91 -3.09
C ALA A 87 -7.47 10.16 -4.51
N THR A 88 -7.42 9.16 -5.38
CA THR A 88 -7.93 9.24 -6.75
C THR A 88 -8.69 7.97 -7.10
N ASP A 89 -9.72 8.10 -7.97
CA ASP A 89 -10.49 6.95 -8.48
C ASP A 89 -9.77 6.18 -9.61
N ASP A 90 -8.45 6.35 -9.72
CA ASP A 90 -7.67 5.68 -10.76
C ASP A 90 -7.08 4.36 -10.25
N LEU A 91 -7.64 3.24 -10.70
CA LEU A 91 -7.13 1.89 -10.43
C LEU A 91 -5.67 1.67 -10.84
N ARG A 92 -5.12 2.49 -11.74
CA ARG A 92 -3.71 2.44 -12.14
C ARG A 92 -2.76 2.80 -11.00
N ARG A 93 -3.26 3.46 -9.95
CA ARG A 93 -2.51 3.78 -8.74
C ARG A 93 -2.30 2.58 -7.81
N VAL A 94 -3.15 1.55 -7.91
CA VAL A 94 -3.03 0.34 -7.09
C VAL A 94 -1.67 -0.37 -7.27
N PRO A 95 -1.18 -0.62 -8.49
CA PRO A 95 0.17 -1.17 -8.68
C PRO A 95 1.28 -0.28 -8.15
N GLU A 96 1.10 1.04 -8.16
CA GLU A 96 2.06 2.00 -7.61
C GLU A 96 2.10 1.90 -6.08
N ALA A 97 0.94 1.88 -5.42
CA ALA A 97 0.83 1.67 -3.97
C ALA A 97 1.49 0.35 -3.54
N LEU A 98 1.27 -0.74 -4.26
CA LEU A 98 1.91 -2.02 -4.00
C LEU A 98 3.44 -1.98 -4.20
N ARG A 99 3.92 -1.20 -5.15
CA ARG A 99 5.36 -0.98 -5.38
C ARG A 99 6.00 -0.23 -4.20
N ILE A 100 5.33 0.83 -3.74
CA ILE A 100 5.76 1.61 -2.58
C ILE A 100 5.79 0.71 -1.33
N ALA A 101 4.73 -0.05 -1.06
CA ALA A 101 4.65 -0.96 0.07
C ALA A 101 5.79 -2.01 0.07
N ARG A 102 6.08 -2.63 -1.09
CA ARG A 102 7.19 -3.58 -1.23
C ARG A 102 8.54 -2.93 -0.99
N ARG A 103 8.75 -1.72 -1.49
CA ARG A 103 9.99 -0.96 -1.27
C ARG A 103 10.16 -0.62 0.20
N THR A 104 9.11 -0.13 0.85
CA THR A 104 9.11 0.20 2.28
C THR A 104 9.40 -1.04 3.13
N ARG A 105 8.74 -2.16 2.85
CA ARG A 105 9.00 -3.43 3.54
C ARG A 105 10.47 -3.84 3.42
N ARG A 106 11.05 -3.72 2.22
CA ARG A 106 12.47 -4.07 2.01
C ARG A 106 13.39 -3.15 2.82
N LEU A 107 13.11 -1.86 2.86
CA LEU A 107 13.88 -0.89 3.66
C LEU A 107 13.80 -1.21 5.16
N VAL A 108 12.60 -1.49 5.67
CA VAL A 108 12.40 -1.87 7.08
C VAL A 108 13.19 -3.12 7.42
N TRP A 109 13.08 -4.19 6.63
CA TRP A 109 13.83 -5.41 6.86
C TRP A 109 15.35 -5.23 6.78
N THR A 110 15.83 -4.40 5.86
CA THR A 110 17.25 -4.05 5.75
C THR A 110 17.74 -3.34 7.01
N ASN A 111 16.96 -2.36 7.51
CA ASN A 111 17.32 -1.64 8.73
C ASN A 111 17.30 -2.54 9.96
N VAL A 112 16.29 -3.41 10.10
CA VAL A 112 16.21 -4.37 11.20
C VAL A 112 17.40 -5.35 11.15
N ALA A 113 17.71 -5.92 9.99
CA ALA A 113 18.81 -6.84 9.83
C ALA A 113 20.16 -6.17 10.13
N LEU A 114 20.33 -4.92 9.69
CA LEU A 114 21.54 -4.13 9.96
C LEU A 114 21.69 -3.87 11.47
N ALA A 115 20.62 -3.40 12.12
CA ALA A 115 20.63 -3.07 13.54
C ALA A 115 20.91 -4.30 14.41
N VAL A 116 20.22 -5.40 14.14
CA VAL A 116 20.41 -6.66 14.89
C VAL A 116 21.80 -7.24 14.61
N GLY A 117 22.24 -7.21 13.34
CA GLY A 117 23.55 -7.73 12.95
C GLY A 117 24.70 -7.01 13.65
N ILE A 118 24.67 -5.67 13.69
CA ILE A 118 25.71 -4.89 14.38
C ILE A 118 25.68 -5.15 15.90
N LYS A 119 24.48 -5.21 16.52
CA LYS A 119 24.34 -5.52 17.94
C LYS A 119 24.91 -6.89 18.30
N LEU A 120 24.59 -7.90 17.51
CA LEU A 120 25.13 -9.25 17.71
C LEU A 120 26.66 -9.30 17.53
N ALA A 121 27.18 -8.60 16.52
CA ALA A 121 28.62 -8.54 16.30
C ALA A 121 29.34 -7.90 17.49
N VAL A 122 28.84 -6.77 18.01
CA VAL A 122 29.42 -6.10 19.18
C VAL A 122 29.32 -6.98 20.43
N LEU A 123 28.21 -7.69 20.63
CA LEU A 123 28.02 -8.62 21.73
C LEU A 123 29.08 -9.74 21.72
N VAL A 124 29.28 -10.33 20.53
CA VAL A 124 30.30 -11.39 20.34
C VAL A 124 31.70 -10.84 20.58
N LEU A 125 32.05 -9.67 20.03
CA LEU A 125 33.34 -9.03 20.25
C LEU A 125 33.59 -8.74 21.77
N SER A 126 32.55 -8.29 22.46
CA SER A 126 32.60 -8.03 23.90
C SER A 126 32.82 -9.31 24.71
N ALA A 127 32.20 -10.41 24.31
CA ALA A 127 32.40 -11.71 24.96
C ALA A 127 33.85 -12.23 24.83
N PHE A 128 34.54 -11.90 23.75
CA PHE A 128 35.97 -12.19 23.56
C PHE A 128 36.89 -11.13 24.17
N GLY A 129 36.36 -10.11 24.86
CA GLY A 129 37.16 -9.05 25.48
C GLY A 129 37.76 -8.04 24.47
N LEU A 130 37.38 -8.12 23.20
CA LEU A 130 37.87 -7.26 22.13
C LEU A 130 37.13 -5.91 22.01
N ALA A 131 35.93 -5.79 22.59
CA ALA A 131 35.17 -4.57 22.61
C ALA A 131 34.92 -4.10 24.04
N GLY A 132 35.33 -2.86 24.34
CA GLY A 132 35.05 -2.22 25.62
C GLY A 132 33.64 -1.60 25.67
N MET A 133 33.23 -1.16 26.87
CA MET A 133 31.95 -0.54 27.15
C MET A 133 31.66 0.65 26.18
N TRP A 134 32.65 1.46 25.88
CA TRP A 134 32.52 2.59 24.95
C TRP A 134 32.20 2.17 23.52
N ALA A 135 32.77 1.06 23.06
CA ALA A 135 32.47 0.53 21.73
C ALA A 135 31.00 0.10 21.62
N ALA A 136 30.43 -0.49 22.67
CA ALA A 136 29.03 -0.87 22.73
C ALA A 136 28.08 0.36 22.66
N VAL A 137 28.40 1.42 23.40
CA VAL A 137 27.63 2.68 23.40
C VAL A 137 27.68 3.37 22.04
N PHE A 138 28.88 3.47 21.43
CA PHE A 138 29.02 4.06 20.10
C PHE A 138 28.33 3.24 19.02
N ALA A 139 28.36 1.93 19.10
CA ALA A 139 27.65 1.07 18.16
C ALA A 139 26.14 1.24 18.27
N ASP A 140 25.59 1.33 19.50
CA ASP A 140 24.13 1.49 19.70
C ASP A 140 23.63 2.83 19.12
N THR A 141 24.28 3.92 19.45
CA THR A 141 23.95 5.26 18.92
C THR A 141 24.24 5.37 17.43
N GLY A 142 25.38 4.84 16.97
CA GLY A 142 25.77 4.88 15.57
C GLY A 142 24.84 4.11 14.65
N VAL A 143 24.31 2.98 15.09
CA VAL A 143 23.31 2.20 14.33
C VAL A 143 22.02 2.98 14.13
N VAL A 144 21.55 3.67 15.18
CA VAL A 144 20.32 4.50 15.05
C VAL A 144 20.53 5.59 14.03
N LEU A 145 21.66 6.31 14.09
CA LEU A 145 21.98 7.36 13.11
C LEU A 145 22.12 6.81 11.68
N LEU A 146 22.73 5.65 11.53
CA LEU A 146 22.88 4.97 10.25
C LEU A 146 21.49 4.57 9.65
N CYS A 147 20.62 4.00 10.47
CA CYS A 147 19.26 3.64 10.06
C CYS A 147 18.46 4.87 9.62
N VAL A 148 18.56 5.97 10.37
CA VAL A 148 17.92 7.25 9.99
C VAL A 148 18.50 7.77 8.67
N ALA A 149 19.82 7.75 8.49
CA ALA A 149 20.46 8.17 7.25
C ALA A 149 20.01 7.33 6.05
N VAL A 150 19.92 6.01 6.19
CA VAL A 150 19.43 5.10 5.13
C VAL A 150 17.98 5.44 4.75
N VAL A 151 17.11 5.73 5.71
CA VAL A 151 15.72 6.10 5.45
C VAL A 151 15.65 7.46 4.75
N LEU A 152 16.42 8.44 5.20
CA LEU A 152 16.46 9.77 4.58
C LEU A 152 16.97 9.70 3.13
N LEU A 153 18.06 8.98 2.88
CA LEU A 153 18.57 8.78 1.53
C LEU A 153 17.60 8.02 0.63
N ALA A 154 16.86 7.07 1.18
CA ALA A 154 15.85 6.34 0.43
C ALA A 154 14.60 7.18 0.11
N ARG A 155 14.31 8.21 0.91
CA ARG A 155 13.20 9.15 0.70
C ARG A 155 13.49 10.16 -0.41
N PHE A 156 14.77 10.47 -0.65
CA PHE A 156 15.20 11.32 -1.76
C PHE A 156 15.82 10.45 -2.88
N PRO A 157 15.02 9.79 -3.74
CA PRO A 157 15.59 9.24 -4.96
C PRO A 157 16.09 10.42 -5.78
N ALA A 158 17.38 10.48 -6.02
CA ALA A 158 17.95 11.44 -6.96
C ALA A 158 17.26 11.20 -8.32
N GLY A 159 16.32 12.08 -8.70
CA GLY A 159 15.65 12.03 -9.99
C GLY A 159 14.14 11.84 -10.01
N ALA A 160 13.40 11.99 -8.90
CA ALA A 160 11.95 12.17 -8.99
C ALA A 160 11.69 13.60 -9.48
N ALA A 161 11.54 13.77 -10.80
CA ALA A 161 10.96 14.95 -11.39
C ALA A 161 9.60 15.18 -10.74
N GLN A 162 9.40 16.32 -10.10
CA GLN A 162 8.08 16.81 -9.72
C GLN A 162 7.21 16.79 -10.98
N PRO A 163 5.97 16.30 -10.92
CA PRO A 163 5.01 16.60 -11.96
C PRO A 163 4.70 18.11 -11.87
N ALA A 164 5.43 18.90 -12.63
CA ALA A 164 5.09 20.26 -12.97
C ALA A 164 3.96 20.16 -13.99
N ASP A 165 2.70 20.09 -13.58
CA ASP A 165 1.59 20.26 -14.53
C ASP A 165 0.21 20.42 -13.82
N CYS A 166 0.17 21.06 -12.63
CA CYS A 166 -1.13 21.48 -12.06
C CYS A 166 -1.33 23.01 -12.02
N GLU A 167 -0.33 23.80 -12.41
CA GLU A 167 -0.47 25.27 -12.44
C GLU A 167 -0.88 25.84 -13.83
N GLY A 168 -0.80 25.05 -14.88
CA GLY A 168 -1.16 25.47 -16.24
C GLY A 168 -2.67 25.53 -16.50
N GLU A 169 -3.47 24.66 -15.92
CA GLU A 169 -4.88 24.55 -16.21
C GLU A 169 -5.75 25.58 -15.47
N MET A 170 -5.35 25.99 -14.27
CA MET A 170 -6.08 27.04 -13.53
C MET A 170 -5.90 28.44 -14.11
N ARG A 171 -4.87 28.68 -14.93
CA ARG A 171 -4.65 29.99 -15.59
C ARG A 171 -5.39 30.15 -16.90
N SER A 172 -5.73 29.07 -17.57
CA SER A 172 -6.49 29.13 -18.84
C SER A 172 -7.99 29.34 -18.60
N GLU A 173 -8.53 28.82 -17.50
CA GLU A 173 -9.96 28.92 -17.17
C GLU A 173 -10.37 30.30 -16.61
N SER A 174 -9.42 31.04 -16.02
CA SER A 174 -9.67 32.41 -15.57
C SER A 174 -9.55 33.46 -16.68
N ALA A 175 -8.93 33.13 -17.80
CA ALA A 175 -8.80 34.06 -18.95
C ALA A 175 -9.97 33.98 -19.90
N GLU A 176 -10.77 32.92 -19.86
CA GLU A 176 -11.93 32.75 -20.75
C GLU A 176 -13.26 33.34 -20.17
N LYS A 177 -13.23 33.74 -18.89
CA LYS A 177 -14.38 34.33 -18.18
C LYS A 177 -14.26 35.86 -17.95
N SER A 178 -13.32 36.55 -18.58
CA SER A 178 -13.19 38.02 -18.59
C SER A 178 -13.40 38.57 -19.98
#